data_6eb6b5e105b9757fc32b030b6f79422b
#
_entry.id   6eb6b5e105b9757fc32b030b6f79422b
#
_cell.length_a   1.000
_cell.length_b   1.000
_cell.length_c   1.000
_cell.angle_alpha   90.00
_cell.angle_beta   90.00
_cell.angle_gamma   90.00
#
_symmetry.space_group_name_H-M   'P 1'
#
loop_
_entity.id
_entity.type
_entity.pdbx_description
1 polymer ?
#
loop_
_entity_poly.entity_id
_entity_poly.type
_entity_poly.pdbx_seq_one_letter_code
_entity_poly.pdbx_strand_id
1 'polypeptide(L)'
;MKNLKLFLHSMLFMLGAWCYNVSEELADLSGRKWAIVQNPVTGRSRGKFAGAIFSTQFGKNTLRSKPLHVRNPQTLEQRIQRQRISVTMSTLRLFTSLVRSGFRLVATGMSAFNAAFKLAIQSNLVGSYPNILFNPVDLKLSSGNLQNALNPTAAKNLSNIDFNWEDNSGVGDALATDTFSLVCYDGFVNEVSKHTGIERSSATGTIAIPSNWTAGNEVYSYLFIESADGLRISESQYLGKITL
;
A
#
# COMPACT_ATOMS: atom_id res chain seq x y z
N MET A 1 29.46 32.13 48.69
CA MET A 1 29.89 31.37 47.48
C MET A 1 28.87 30.38 46.92
N LYS A 2 27.87 29.91 47.68
CA LYS A 2 26.82 29.02 47.16
C LYS A 2 25.83 29.68 46.17
N ASN A 3 25.52 30.95 46.38
CA ASN A 3 24.54 31.67 45.55
C ASN A 3 25.07 32.09 44.16
N LEU A 4 26.38 32.21 44.02
CA LEU A 4 26.98 32.56 42.72
C LEU A 4 27.01 31.37 41.73
N LYS A 5 27.12 30.13 42.24
CA LYS A 5 27.07 28.92 41.42
C LYS A 5 25.67 28.64 40.89
N LEU A 6 24.62 28.90 41.66
CA LEU A 6 23.23 28.77 41.22
C LEU A 6 22.87 29.81 40.14
N PHE A 7 23.38 31.04 40.29
CA PHE A 7 23.13 32.12 39.32
C PHE A 7 23.83 31.82 37.97
N LEU A 8 25.06 31.32 37.99
CA LEU A 8 25.76 30.92 36.78
C LEU A 8 25.14 29.69 36.08
N HIS A 9 24.59 28.74 36.85
CA HIS A 9 23.90 27.57 36.28
C HIS A 9 22.58 27.92 35.63
N SER A 10 21.83 28.83 36.24
CA SER A 10 20.56 29.34 35.66
C SER A 10 20.81 30.19 34.42
N MET A 11 21.88 30.98 34.41
CA MET A 11 22.25 31.79 33.25
C MET A 11 22.76 30.94 32.04
N LEU A 12 23.48 29.84 32.34
CA LEU A 12 23.91 28.90 31.30
C LEU A 12 22.74 28.12 30.69
N PHE A 13 21.71 27.78 31.49
CA PHE A 13 20.51 27.11 31.05
C PHE A 13 19.62 28.03 30.19
N MET A 14 19.52 29.29 30.54
CA MET A 14 18.80 30.31 29.75
C MET A 14 19.51 30.62 28.44
N LEU A 15 20.84 30.67 28.39
CA LEU A 15 21.60 30.85 27.15
C LEU A 15 21.50 29.63 26.24
N GLY A 16 21.50 28.42 26.78
CA GLY A 16 21.32 27.20 26.04
C GLY A 16 19.90 27.08 25.42
N ALA A 17 18.87 27.43 26.18
CA ALA A 17 17.47 27.48 25.68
C ALA A 17 17.29 28.58 24.66
N TRP A 18 17.94 29.73 24.80
CA TRP A 18 17.88 30.84 23.86
C TRP A 18 18.59 30.51 22.55
N CYS A 19 19.74 29.85 22.58
CA CYS A 19 20.41 29.37 21.39
C CYS A 19 19.62 28.27 20.66
N TYR A 20 18.86 27.42 21.38
CA TYR A 20 18.03 26.39 20.79
C TYR A 20 16.82 27.01 20.06
N ASN A 21 16.12 27.97 20.69
CA ASN A 21 15.00 28.68 20.08
C ASN A 21 15.42 29.56 18.88
N VAL A 22 16.57 30.22 18.96
CA VAL A 22 17.09 31.04 17.85
C VAL A 22 17.48 30.17 16.65
N SER A 23 17.94 28.94 16.86
CA SER A 23 18.25 28.02 15.76
C SER A 23 17.00 27.48 15.05
N GLU A 24 15.88 27.29 15.77
CA GLU A 24 14.58 26.91 15.14
C GLU A 24 13.94 28.09 14.41
N GLU A 25 13.96 29.28 14.99
CA GLU A 25 13.38 30.49 14.38
C GLU A 25 14.15 30.95 13.13
N LEU A 26 15.47 30.84 13.13
CA LEU A 26 16.31 31.12 11.95
C LEU A 26 16.12 30.06 10.83
N ALA A 27 15.77 28.83 11.18
CA ALA A 27 15.44 27.79 10.21
C ALA A 27 14.11 28.06 9.49
N ASP A 28 13.15 28.69 10.17
CA ASP A 28 11.81 29.00 9.62
C ASP A 28 11.83 30.27 8.74
N LEU A 29 12.64 31.27 9.06
CA LEU A 29 12.75 32.53 8.34
C LEU A 29 13.40 32.43 6.96
N SER A 30 14.16 31.35 6.66
CA SER A 30 14.92 31.25 5.40
C SER A 30 14.22 30.42 4.31
N GLY A 31 13.16 29.67 4.62
CA GLY A 31 12.49 28.75 3.68
C GLY A 31 13.45 27.69 3.06
N ARG A 32 14.68 27.62 3.53
CA ARG A 32 15.71 26.71 3.04
C ARG A 32 15.72 25.47 3.94
N LYS A 33 15.06 24.41 3.49
CA LYS A 33 15.22 23.09 4.11
C LYS A 33 16.65 22.61 3.85
N TRP A 34 17.45 22.57 4.91
CA TRP A 34 18.81 22.02 4.87
C TRP A 34 18.75 20.51 4.65
N ALA A 35 19.73 19.96 3.96
CA ALA A 35 19.87 18.52 3.84
C ALA A 35 20.39 17.97 5.18
N ILE A 36 19.68 16.98 5.75
CA ILE A 36 20.14 16.26 6.92
C ILE A 36 21.11 15.18 6.48
N VAL A 37 22.37 15.29 6.87
CA VAL A 37 23.42 14.31 6.61
C VAL A 37 23.80 13.63 7.92
N GLN A 38 23.34 12.40 8.10
CA GLN A 38 23.74 11.56 9.23
C GLN A 38 24.97 10.74 8.85
N ASN A 39 26.14 11.16 9.08
CA ASN A 39 27.38 10.56 8.63
C ASN A 39 27.70 10.84 7.15
N PRO A 40 28.59 11.79 6.84
CA PRO A 40 28.86 12.24 5.48
C PRO A 40 29.48 11.17 4.55
N VAL A 41 30.04 10.10 5.10
CA VAL A 41 30.71 9.06 4.29
C VAL A 41 29.81 7.83 4.05
N THR A 42 29.00 7.41 5.01
CA THR A 42 28.24 6.14 4.94
C THR A 42 26.79 6.23 5.40
N GLY A 43 26.35 7.37 5.95
CA GLY A 43 25.04 7.54 6.55
C GLY A 43 23.95 7.97 5.56
N ARG A 44 22.70 7.99 6.06
CA ARG A 44 21.53 8.40 5.28
C ARG A 44 21.50 9.91 5.11
N SER A 45 21.46 10.37 3.89
CA SER A 45 21.35 11.79 3.54
C SER A 45 19.99 12.08 2.92
N ARG A 46 19.31 13.13 3.39
CA ARG A 46 18.01 13.56 2.87
C ARG A 46 17.97 15.08 2.74
N GLY A 47 17.31 15.56 1.69
CA GLY A 47 17.01 16.96 1.52
C GLY A 47 17.66 17.59 0.30
N LYS A 48 17.53 18.91 0.23
CA LYS A 48 18.08 19.73 -0.87
C LYS A 48 19.21 20.56 -0.31
N PHE A 49 20.36 20.52 -0.97
CA PHE A 49 21.49 21.36 -0.65
C PHE A 49 22.10 21.91 -1.92
N ALA A 50 22.18 23.23 -2.03
CA ALA A 50 22.64 23.93 -3.22
C ALA A 50 21.94 23.42 -4.52
N GLY A 51 22.69 22.93 -5.48
CA GLY A 51 22.21 22.36 -6.73
C GLY A 51 21.93 20.85 -6.66
N ALA A 52 21.97 20.21 -5.48
CA ALA A 52 21.84 18.76 -5.30
C ALA A 52 20.62 18.38 -4.47
N ILE A 53 20.04 17.21 -4.76
CA ILE A 53 18.96 16.60 -4.01
C ILE A 53 19.44 15.22 -3.53
N PHE A 54 19.48 15.06 -2.22
CA PHE A 54 19.81 13.81 -1.56
C PHE A 54 18.53 13.04 -1.19
N SER A 55 18.48 11.76 -1.47
CA SER A 55 17.41 10.88 -1.00
C SER A 55 17.96 9.50 -0.67
N THR A 56 17.26 8.80 0.22
CA THR A 56 17.58 7.41 0.57
C THR A 56 16.34 6.58 0.35
N GLN A 57 16.44 5.53 -0.46
CA GLN A 57 15.35 4.61 -0.73
C GLN A 57 15.87 3.18 -0.72
N PHE A 58 15.21 2.29 0.01
CA PHE A 58 15.59 0.88 0.18
C PHE A 58 17.08 0.70 0.56
N GLY A 59 17.59 1.54 1.48
CA GLY A 59 18.95 1.48 1.96
C GLY A 59 20.02 2.09 1.02
N LYS A 60 19.63 2.54 -0.18
CA LYS A 60 20.54 3.16 -1.13
C LYS A 60 20.42 4.69 -1.08
N ASN A 61 21.57 5.36 -0.93
CA ASN A 61 21.64 6.81 -1.03
C ASN A 61 21.68 7.20 -2.51
N THR A 62 20.85 8.15 -2.89
CA THR A 62 20.82 8.71 -4.25
C THR A 62 21.09 10.20 -4.20
N LEU A 63 21.91 10.66 -5.12
CA LEU A 63 22.23 12.06 -5.34
C LEU A 63 21.82 12.42 -6.77
N ARG A 64 21.04 13.48 -6.93
CA ARG A 64 20.69 14.01 -8.24
C ARG A 64 20.81 15.51 -8.28
N SER A 65 21.09 16.06 -9.45
CA SER A 65 21.05 17.50 -9.66
C SER A 65 19.62 18.04 -9.50
N LYS A 66 19.50 19.22 -8.92
CA LYS A 66 18.23 19.96 -8.90
C LYS A 66 17.99 20.55 -10.29
N PRO A 67 16.86 20.22 -10.96
CA PRO A 67 16.56 20.84 -12.23
C PRO A 67 16.31 22.34 -12.04
N LEU A 68 16.95 23.17 -12.86
CA LEU A 68 16.77 24.63 -12.84
C LEU A 68 15.38 25.01 -13.34
N HIS A 69 14.91 24.34 -14.36
CA HIS A 69 13.58 24.54 -14.95
C HIS A 69 12.96 23.19 -15.30
N VAL A 70 11.70 22.99 -14.90
CA VAL A 70 10.94 21.78 -15.25
C VAL A 70 9.89 22.16 -16.28
N ARG A 71 10.12 21.77 -17.52
CA ARG A 71 9.14 21.90 -18.58
C ARG A 71 8.05 20.84 -18.45
N ASN A 72 6.79 21.25 -18.47
CA ASN A 72 5.65 20.33 -18.46
C ASN A 72 4.78 20.58 -19.70
N PRO A 73 5.13 20.02 -20.86
CA PRO A 73 4.49 20.33 -22.13
C PRO A 73 3.07 19.78 -22.26
N GLN A 74 2.64 18.90 -21.34
CA GLN A 74 1.30 18.27 -21.34
C GLN A 74 0.93 17.63 -22.68
N THR A 75 1.85 16.90 -23.26
CA THR A 75 1.58 16.15 -24.50
C THR A 75 0.43 15.15 -24.29
N LEU A 76 -0.15 14.68 -25.39
CA LEU A 76 -1.24 13.71 -25.34
C LEU A 76 -0.83 12.44 -24.57
N GLU A 77 0.36 11.92 -24.86
CA GLU A 77 0.91 10.72 -24.20
C GLU A 77 1.08 10.93 -22.68
N GLN A 78 1.53 12.11 -22.27
CA GLN A 78 1.65 12.45 -20.85
C GLN A 78 0.27 12.50 -20.18
N ARG A 79 -0.75 13.03 -20.86
CA ARG A 79 -2.13 13.05 -20.34
C ARG A 79 -2.71 11.65 -20.23
N ILE A 80 -2.53 10.81 -21.25
CA ILE A 80 -2.91 9.41 -21.23
C ILE A 80 -2.26 8.69 -20.05
N GLN A 81 -0.94 8.80 -19.89
CA GLN A 81 -0.22 8.13 -18.83
C GLN A 81 -0.64 8.62 -17.42
N ARG A 82 -0.88 9.92 -17.26
CA ARG A 82 -1.41 10.45 -15.98
C ARG A 82 -2.79 9.90 -15.66
N GLN A 83 -3.67 9.78 -16.65
CA GLN A 83 -5.00 9.20 -16.44
C GLN A 83 -4.90 7.74 -16.05
N ARG A 84 -4.08 6.93 -16.74
CA ARG A 84 -3.82 5.53 -16.39
C ARG A 84 -3.35 5.39 -14.94
N ILE A 85 -2.37 6.19 -14.54
CA ILE A 85 -1.87 6.22 -13.17
C ILE A 85 -2.98 6.62 -12.19
N SER A 86 -3.74 7.66 -12.49
CA SER A 86 -4.81 8.17 -11.63
C SER A 86 -5.90 7.13 -11.40
N VAL A 87 -6.40 6.51 -12.46
CA VAL A 87 -7.46 5.49 -12.40
C VAL A 87 -6.98 4.26 -11.63
N THR A 88 -5.79 3.75 -11.93
CA THR A 88 -5.23 2.60 -11.19
C THR A 88 -5.01 2.93 -9.72
N MET A 89 -4.47 4.11 -9.42
CA MET A 89 -4.15 4.53 -8.06
C MET A 89 -5.41 4.74 -7.21
N SER A 90 -6.47 5.35 -7.77
CA SER A 90 -7.73 5.57 -7.04
C SER A 90 -8.37 4.26 -6.60
N THR A 91 -8.41 3.26 -7.48
CA THR A 91 -8.97 1.95 -7.15
C THR A 91 -8.06 1.14 -6.22
N LEU A 92 -6.76 1.07 -6.52
CA LEU A 92 -5.84 0.24 -5.74
C LEU A 92 -5.64 0.74 -4.30
N ARG A 93 -5.86 2.04 -4.03
CA ARG A 93 -5.84 2.59 -2.67
C ARG A 93 -6.84 1.94 -1.72
N LEU A 94 -7.99 1.49 -2.22
CA LEU A 94 -9.01 0.79 -1.43
C LEU A 94 -8.47 -0.55 -0.87
N PHE A 95 -7.60 -1.19 -1.62
CA PHE A 95 -6.97 -2.47 -1.28
C PHE A 95 -5.62 -2.33 -0.57
N THR A 96 -5.22 -1.13 -0.12
CA THR A 96 -3.85 -0.87 0.37
C THR A 96 -3.39 -1.85 1.44
N SER A 97 -4.24 -2.18 2.42
CA SER A 97 -3.88 -3.12 3.50
C SER A 97 -3.67 -4.54 2.98
N LEU A 98 -4.56 -5.01 2.11
CA LEU A 98 -4.50 -6.33 1.49
C LEU A 98 -3.28 -6.49 0.59
N VAL A 99 -3.04 -5.51 -0.27
CA VAL A 99 -1.91 -5.50 -1.19
C VAL A 99 -0.56 -5.43 -0.46
N ARG A 100 -0.49 -4.69 0.66
CA ARG A 100 0.73 -4.64 1.49
C ARG A 100 1.06 -5.98 2.12
N SER A 101 0.06 -6.73 2.57
CA SER A 101 0.22 -8.11 3.03
C SER A 101 0.53 -9.03 1.84
N GLY A 102 -0.32 -9.05 0.82
CA GLY A 102 -0.28 -9.98 -0.29
C GLY A 102 0.97 -9.92 -1.18
N PHE A 103 1.64 -8.76 -1.26
CA PHE A 103 2.85 -8.59 -2.09
C PHE A 103 4.14 -8.42 -1.28
N ARG A 104 4.10 -8.57 0.05
CA ARG A 104 5.28 -8.31 0.89
C ARG A 104 6.48 -9.20 0.57
N LEU A 105 6.24 -10.45 0.16
CA LEU A 105 7.29 -11.44 -0.10
C LEU A 105 7.92 -11.29 -1.49
N VAL A 106 7.17 -10.78 -2.47
CA VAL A 106 7.63 -10.64 -3.86
C VAL A 106 8.14 -9.23 -4.19
N ALA A 107 7.97 -8.28 -3.29
CA ALA A 107 8.39 -6.90 -3.49
C ALA A 107 9.91 -6.74 -3.29
N THR A 108 10.69 -6.96 -4.34
CA THR A 108 12.16 -6.79 -4.32
C THR A 108 12.54 -5.40 -4.86
N GLY A 109 13.20 -4.59 -4.03
CA GLY A 109 13.66 -3.24 -4.40
C GLY A 109 12.55 -2.20 -4.61
N MET A 110 11.31 -2.53 -4.26
CA MET A 110 10.16 -1.62 -4.30
C MET A 110 9.22 -1.92 -3.14
N SER A 111 8.22 -1.07 -2.90
CA SER A 111 7.18 -1.38 -1.92
C SER A 111 6.19 -2.43 -2.45
N ALA A 112 5.57 -3.20 -1.55
CA ALA A 112 4.51 -4.15 -1.91
C ALA A 112 3.39 -3.50 -2.72
N PHE A 113 2.98 -2.29 -2.33
CA PHE A 113 1.99 -1.51 -3.09
C PHE A 113 2.45 -1.19 -4.51
N ASN A 114 3.72 -0.83 -4.72
CA ASN A 114 4.25 -0.55 -6.06
C ASN A 114 4.35 -1.81 -6.91
N ALA A 115 4.60 -2.99 -6.30
CA ALA A 115 4.60 -4.26 -7.01
C ALA A 115 3.19 -4.59 -7.56
N ALA A 116 2.15 -4.46 -6.72
CA ALA A 116 0.77 -4.62 -7.16
C ALA A 116 0.35 -3.56 -8.19
N PHE A 117 0.72 -2.28 -7.96
CA PHE A 117 0.43 -1.20 -8.91
C PHE A 117 1.03 -1.46 -10.29
N LYS A 118 2.25 -1.99 -10.36
CA LYS A 118 2.90 -2.37 -11.62
C LYS A 118 2.08 -3.41 -12.38
N LEU A 119 1.55 -4.42 -11.72
CA LEU A 119 0.69 -5.43 -12.35
C LEU A 119 -0.65 -4.82 -12.78
N ALA A 120 -1.32 -4.10 -11.87
CA ALA A 120 -2.65 -3.54 -12.12
C ALA A 120 -2.66 -2.53 -13.29
N ILE A 121 -1.63 -1.68 -13.44
CA ILE A 121 -1.56 -0.73 -14.56
C ILE A 121 -1.31 -1.43 -15.91
N GLN A 122 -0.78 -2.66 -15.90
CA GLN A 122 -0.52 -3.45 -17.11
C GLN A 122 -1.73 -4.27 -17.53
N SER A 123 -2.47 -4.85 -16.59
CA SER A 123 -3.52 -5.85 -16.87
C SER A 123 -4.95 -5.35 -16.64
N ASN A 124 -5.18 -4.41 -15.72
CA ASN A 124 -6.54 -4.05 -15.28
C ASN A 124 -7.08 -2.73 -15.86
N LEU A 125 -6.47 -2.20 -16.90
CA LEU A 125 -6.99 -1.01 -17.59
C LEU A 125 -7.66 -1.38 -18.91
N VAL A 126 -8.85 -0.86 -19.12
CA VAL A 126 -9.64 -1.03 -20.35
C VAL A 126 -10.07 0.32 -20.92
N GLY A 127 -10.37 0.34 -22.21
CA GLY A 127 -10.75 1.56 -22.92
C GLY A 127 -9.54 2.37 -23.39
N SER A 128 -9.84 3.53 -23.98
CA SER A 128 -8.85 4.47 -24.51
C SER A 128 -9.12 5.89 -23.99
N TYR A 129 -8.10 6.72 -24.03
CA TYR A 129 -8.22 8.13 -23.63
C TYR A 129 -9.33 8.84 -24.45
N PRO A 130 -10.20 9.66 -23.83
CA PRO A 130 -10.24 10.04 -22.41
C PRO A 130 -11.00 9.09 -21.47
N ASN A 131 -11.52 7.97 -21.95
CA ASN A 131 -12.42 7.06 -21.21
C ASN A 131 -11.67 5.78 -20.79
N ILE A 132 -10.56 5.92 -20.05
CA ILE A 132 -9.86 4.79 -19.46
C ILE A 132 -10.54 4.41 -18.15
N LEU A 133 -10.92 3.12 -18.03
CA LEU A 133 -11.60 2.56 -16.87
C LEU A 133 -10.75 1.46 -16.24
N PHE A 134 -10.96 1.23 -14.95
CA PHE A 134 -10.37 0.10 -14.24
C PHE A 134 -11.30 -1.12 -14.34
N ASN A 135 -10.74 -2.23 -14.79
CA ASN A 135 -11.44 -3.52 -14.80
C ASN A 135 -11.03 -4.32 -13.56
N PRO A 136 -11.95 -4.59 -12.61
CA PRO A 136 -11.63 -5.36 -11.41
C PRO A 136 -11.43 -6.85 -11.68
N VAL A 137 -11.88 -7.38 -12.83
CA VAL A 137 -11.73 -8.79 -13.18
C VAL A 137 -10.24 -9.16 -13.16
N ASP A 138 -9.90 -10.26 -12.49
CA ASP A 138 -8.54 -10.77 -12.34
C ASP A 138 -7.54 -9.80 -11.67
N LEU A 139 -8.06 -8.85 -10.88
CA LEU A 139 -7.17 -8.01 -10.05
C LEU A 139 -6.34 -8.87 -9.11
N LYS A 140 -5.03 -8.75 -9.20
CA LYS A 140 -4.11 -9.44 -8.31
C LYS A 140 -3.95 -8.69 -6.99
N LEU A 141 -4.46 -9.28 -5.90
CA LEU A 141 -4.35 -8.76 -4.53
C LEU A 141 -3.17 -9.36 -3.77
N SER A 142 -2.70 -10.52 -4.21
CA SER A 142 -1.52 -11.20 -3.68
C SER A 142 -0.76 -11.92 -4.77
N SER A 143 0.51 -12.22 -4.50
CA SER A 143 1.37 -13.02 -5.35
C SER A 143 2.34 -13.82 -4.47
N GLY A 144 2.40 -15.10 -4.72
CA GLY A 144 3.26 -16.04 -4.00
C GLY A 144 3.09 -17.46 -4.49
N ASN A 145 3.63 -18.41 -3.74
CA ASN A 145 3.71 -19.82 -4.14
C ASN A 145 3.02 -20.79 -3.17
N LEU A 146 2.32 -20.28 -2.13
CA LEU A 146 1.53 -21.15 -1.26
C LEU A 146 0.38 -21.77 -2.05
N GLN A 147 0.05 -23.02 -1.73
CA GLN A 147 -1.05 -23.75 -2.35
C GLN A 147 -2.37 -22.97 -2.29
N ASN A 148 -3.01 -22.78 -3.42
CA ASN A 148 -4.30 -22.10 -3.55
C ASN A 148 -5.45 -22.89 -2.92
N ALA A 149 -6.59 -22.23 -2.70
CA ALA A 149 -7.83 -22.88 -2.33
C ALA A 149 -8.31 -23.83 -3.43
N LEU A 150 -8.87 -24.98 -3.04
CA LEU A 150 -9.46 -25.94 -3.95
C LEU A 150 -10.95 -25.64 -4.12
N ASN A 151 -11.40 -25.53 -5.38
CA ASN A 151 -12.79 -25.27 -5.77
C ASN A 151 -13.47 -24.11 -5.00
N PRO A 152 -12.84 -22.93 -4.87
CA PRO A 152 -13.43 -21.84 -4.13
C PRO A 152 -14.62 -21.24 -4.87
N THR A 153 -15.70 -20.97 -4.13
CA THR A 153 -16.91 -20.34 -4.64
C THR A 153 -17.35 -19.19 -3.73
N ALA A 154 -18.07 -18.23 -4.29
CA ALA A 154 -18.68 -17.15 -3.54
C ALA A 154 -20.12 -16.92 -4.03
N ALA A 155 -21.04 -16.79 -3.09
CA ALA A 155 -22.46 -16.59 -3.40
C ALA A 155 -23.12 -15.66 -2.39
N LYS A 156 -24.15 -14.91 -2.85
CA LYS A 156 -24.98 -14.11 -1.94
C LYS A 156 -25.90 -15.01 -1.14
N ASN A 157 -25.97 -14.76 0.15
CA ASN A 157 -26.86 -15.41 1.08
C ASN A 157 -27.49 -14.36 2.01
N LEU A 158 -28.74 -13.97 1.72
CA LEU A 158 -29.48 -12.93 2.46
C LEU A 158 -28.66 -11.63 2.59
N SER A 159 -28.18 -11.32 3.79
CA SER A 159 -27.39 -10.13 4.12
C SER A 159 -25.87 -10.36 4.09
N ASN A 160 -25.45 -11.56 3.68
CA ASN A 160 -24.03 -11.93 3.65
C ASN A 160 -23.61 -12.39 2.25
N ILE A 161 -22.30 -12.43 2.03
CA ILE A 161 -21.68 -13.17 0.94
C ILE A 161 -20.91 -14.32 1.57
N ASP A 162 -21.33 -15.54 1.24
CA ASP A 162 -20.74 -16.77 1.73
C ASP A 162 -19.69 -17.26 0.74
N PHE A 163 -18.52 -17.58 1.28
CA PHE A 163 -17.40 -18.19 0.57
C PHE A 163 -17.28 -19.63 1.03
N ASN A 164 -17.14 -20.55 0.09
CA ASN A 164 -16.92 -21.96 0.39
C ASN A 164 -15.74 -22.46 -0.44
N TRP A 165 -14.98 -23.39 0.15
CA TRP A 165 -13.85 -24.06 -0.50
C TRP A 165 -13.73 -25.49 0.02
N GLU A 166 -13.06 -26.34 -0.70
CA GLU A 166 -12.72 -27.66 -0.21
C GLU A 166 -11.45 -27.60 0.64
N ASP A 167 -11.45 -28.26 1.79
CA ASP A 167 -10.26 -28.38 2.63
C ASP A 167 -9.22 -29.26 1.93
N ASN A 168 -8.15 -28.64 1.47
CA ASN A 168 -7.01 -29.29 0.84
C ASN A 168 -5.77 -29.31 1.76
N SER A 169 -5.97 -29.27 3.07
CA SER A 169 -4.91 -29.40 4.07
C SER A 169 -4.14 -30.69 3.89
N GLY A 170 -2.80 -30.59 3.97
CA GLY A 170 -1.92 -31.74 3.73
C GLY A 170 -1.59 -31.99 2.26
N VAL A 171 -2.13 -31.22 1.32
CA VAL A 171 -1.76 -31.28 -0.09
C VAL A 171 -0.65 -30.26 -0.38
N GLY A 172 0.52 -30.74 -0.79
CA GLY A 172 1.66 -29.88 -1.04
C GLY A 172 2.15 -29.20 0.24
N ASP A 173 2.12 -27.87 0.26
CA ASP A 173 2.51 -27.03 1.40
C ASP A 173 1.31 -26.40 2.16
N ALA A 174 0.09 -26.87 1.87
CA ALA A 174 -1.13 -26.40 2.51
C ALA A 174 -1.28 -26.97 3.93
N LEU A 175 -1.44 -26.08 4.90
CA LEU A 175 -1.70 -26.43 6.30
C LEU A 175 -3.13 -26.06 6.70
N ALA A 176 -3.72 -26.83 7.62
CA ALA A 176 -5.06 -26.57 8.17
C ALA A 176 -5.17 -25.20 8.86
N THR A 177 -4.06 -24.72 9.40
CA THR A 177 -3.93 -23.44 10.10
C THR A 177 -3.63 -22.25 9.20
N ASP A 178 -3.47 -22.46 7.88
CA ASP A 178 -3.32 -21.34 6.94
C ASP A 178 -4.58 -20.47 6.96
N THR A 179 -4.40 -19.16 6.82
CA THR A 179 -5.48 -18.20 6.99
C THR A 179 -5.91 -17.59 5.68
N PHE A 180 -7.22 -17.57 5.47
CA PHE A 180 -7.88 -16.95 4.32
C PHE A 180 -8.12 -15.46 4.55
N SER A 181 -7.93 -14.70 3.50
CA SER A 181 -8.37 -13.32 3.36
C SER A 181 -9.44 -13.27 2.27
N LEU A 182 -10.69 -13.08 2.68
CA LEU A 182 -11.84 -12.92 1.80
C LEU A 182 -12.03 -11.44 1.50
N VAL A 183 -12.37 -11.10 0.27
CA VAL A 183 -12.49 -9.71 -0.19
C VAL A 183 -13.66 -9.57 -1.13
N CYS A 184 -14.52 -8.59 -0.87
CA CYS A 184 -15.60 -8.16 -1.74
C CYS A 184 -15.39 -6.69 -2.12
N TYR A 185 -15.54 -6.36 -3.38
CA TYR A 185 -15.43 -5.00 -3.90
C TYR A 185 -16.69 -4.62 -4.68
N ASP A 186 -17.37 -3.60 -4.20
CA ASP A 186 -18.47 -2.96 -4.95
C ASP A 186 -17.89 -1.86 -5.84
N GLY A 187 -17.95 -2.07 -7.15
CA GLY A 187 -17.44 -1.11 -8.14
C GLY A 187 -18.31 0.14 -8.29
N PHE A 188 -19.57 0.10 -7.88
CA PHE A 188 -20.50 1.24 -7.95
C PHE A 188 -20.29 2.21 -6.78
N VAL A 189 -20.28 1.66 -5.56
CA VAL A 189 -20.00 2.46 -4.33
C VAL A 189 -18.51 2.75 -4.19
N ASN A 190 -17.67 1.99 -4.90
CA ASN A 190 -16.21 2.09 -4.83
C ASN A 190 -15.67 1.80 -3.41
N GLU A 191 -16.15 0.71 -2.82
CA GLU A 191 -15.83 0.30 -1.46
C GLU A 191 -15.42 -1.17 -1.39
N VAL A 192 -14.59 -1.50 -0.40
CA VAL A 192 -14.08 -2.85 -0.16
C VAL A 192 -14.52 -3.32 1.21
N SER A 193 -15.18 -4.48 1.27
CA SER A 193 -15.43 -5.25 2.48
C SER A 193 -14.51 -6.47 2.51
N LYS A 194 -13.97 -6.81 3.70
CA LYS A 194 -13.03 -7.92 3.84
C LYS A 194 -13.21 -8.64 5.16
N HIS A 195 -12.91 -9.94 5.16
CA HIS A 195 -12.78 -10.76 6.37
C HIS A 195 -11.48 -11.55 6.26
N THR A 196 -10.62 -11.47 7.28
CA THR A 196 -9.29 -12.08 7.30
C THR A 196 -9.10 -12.96 8.52
N GLY A 197 -8.22 -13.96 8.44
CA GLY A 197 -7.89 -14.83 9.56
C GLY A 197 -8.81 -16.04 9.71
N ILE A 198 -9.50 -16.46 8.63
CA ILE A 198 -10.31 -17.68 8.63
C ILE A 198 -9.40 -18.85 8.30
N GLU A 199 -9.38 -19.88 9.12
CA GLU A 199 -8.55 -21.06 8.91
C GLU A 199 -8.98 -21.86 7.68
N ARG A 200 -8.01 -22.47 6.99
CA ARG A 200 -8.26 -23.34 5.83
C ARG A 200 -9.21 -24.48 6.15
N SER A 201 -9.04 -25.10 7.31
CA SER A 201 -9.86 -26.21 7.82
C SER A 201 -11.34 -25.84 8.03
N SER A 202 -11.69 -24.57 8.14
CA SER A 202 -13.07 -24.14 8.30
C SER A 202 -13.93 -24.41 7.06
N ALA A 203 -13.31 -24.54 5.86
CA ALA A 203 -13.96 -24.79 4.56
C ALA A 203 -15.03 -23.75 4.15
N THR A 204 -15.31 -22.76 5.01
CA THR A 204 -16.31 -21.72 4.78
C THR A 204 -15.95 -20.41 5.49
N GLY A 205 -16.41 -19.30 4.95
CA GLY A 205 -16.28 -17.99 5.57
C GLY A 205 -17.32 -17.03 5.03
N THR A 206 -17.63 -15.98 5.77
CA THR A 206 -18.70 -15.04 5.42
C THR A 206 -18.21 -13.60 5.51
N ILE A 207 -18.76 -12.75 4.63
CA ILE A 207 -18.63 -11.29 4.70
C ILE A 207 -20.03 -10.69 4.79
N ALA A 208 -20.29 -9.90 5.82
CA ALA A 208 -21.54 -9.14 5.91
C ALA A 208 -21.57 -8.06 4.80
N ILE A 209 -22.71 -7.95 4.11
CA ILE A 209 -22.91 -6.91 3.10
C ILE A 209 -23.11 -5.58 3.83
N PRO A 210 -22.27 -4.58 3.56
CA PRO A 210 -22.44 -3.24 4.14
C PRO A 210 -23.80 -2.64 3.81
N SER A 211 -24.41 -1.91 4.73
CA SER A 211 -25.76 -1.35 4.57
C SER A 211 -25.88 -0.30 3.46
N ASN A 212 -24.76 0.28 3.04
CA ASN A 212 -24.68 1.24 1.94
C ASN A 212 -24.54 0.57 0.55
N TRP A 213 -24.39 -0.75 0.49
CA TRP A 213 -24.39 -1.49 -0.77
C TRP A 213 -25.84 -1.81 -1.17
N THR A 214 -26.24 -1.34 -2.34
CA THR A 214 -27.64 -1.45 -2.79
C THR A 214 -27.88 -2.71 -3.61
N ALA A 215 -29.10 -3.21 -3.52
CA ALA A 215 -29.54 -4.34 -4.37
C ALA A 215 -29.40 -4.00 -5.87
N GLY A 216 -28.86 -4.94 -6.62
CA GLY A 216 -28.57 -4.78 -8.05
C GLY A 216 -27.12 -4.36 -8.35
N ASN A 217 -26.31 -3.96 -7.35
CA ASN A 217 -24.90 -3.70 -7.54
C ASN A 217 -24.15 -5.00 -7.89
N GLU A 218 -23.15 -4.89 -8.75
CA GLU A 218 -22.20 -5.96 -9.03
C GLU A 218 -21.01 -5.89 -8.08
N VAL A 219 -20.83 -6.95 -7.30
CA VAL A 219 -19.73 -7.11 -6.36
C VAL A 219 -18.72 -8.12 -6.89
N TYR A 220 -17.46 -7.73 -6.91
CA TYR A 220 -16.34 -8.59 -7.30
C TYR A 220 -15.77 -9.29 -6.09
N SER A 221 -15.64 -10.62 -6.14
CA SER A 221 -15.17 -11.44 -5.02
C SER A 221 -13.81 -12.03 -5.29
N TYR A 222 -12.95 -11.98 -4.27
CA TYR A 222 -11.58 -12.50 -4.32
C TYR A 222 -11.24 -13.20 -3.01
N LEU A 223 -10.27 -14.08 -3.08
CA LEU A 223 -9.61 -14.63 -1.91
C LEU A 223 -8.11 -14.84 -2.15
N PHE A 224 -7.36 -14.85 -1.08
CA PHE A 224 -5.97 -15.33 -1.05
C PHE A 224 -5.65 -15.89 0.34
N ILE A 225 -4.57 -16.62 0.43
CA ILE A 225 -4.21 -17.38 1.62
C ILE A 225 -2.83 -16.95 2.09
N GLU A 226 -2.68 -16.84 3.39
CA GLU A 226 -1.41 -16.59 4.07
C GLU A 226 -1.10 -17.75 5.00
N SER A 227 0.13 -18.28 4.98
CA SER A 227 0.55 -19.33 5.90
C SER A 227 0.55 -18.82 7.35
N ALA A 228 0.29 -19.71 8.30
CA ALA A 228 0.22 -19.37 9.74
C ALA A 228 1.53 -18.74 10.26
N ASP A 229 2.69 -19.14 9.70
CA ASP A 229 4.00 -18.57 10.03
C ASP A 229 4.26 -17.21 9.34
N GLY A 230 3.37 -16.81 8.43
CA GLY A 230 3.50 -15.58 7.66
C GLY A 230 4.62 -15.59 6.62
N LEU A 231 5.27 -16.72 6.36
CA LEU A 231 6.41 -16.81 5.45
C LEU A 231 6.02 -17.09 4.00
N ARG A 232 4.78 -17.54 3.76
CA ARG A 232 4.27 -17.85 2.43
C ARG A 232 2.90 -17.24 2.20
N ILE A 233 2.59 -16.94 0.95
CA ILE A 233 1.34 -16.36 0.50
C ILE A 233 0.95 -17.06 -0.80
N SER A 234 -0.34 -17.26 -1.03
CA SER A 234 -0.85 -17.77 -2.30
C SER A 234 -1.02 -16.66 -3.33
N GLU A 235 -1.23 -17.02 -4.58
CA GLU A 235 -1.81 -16.09 -5.54
C GLU A 235 -3.28 -15.80 -5.18
N SER A 236 -3.73 -14.59 -5.49
CA SER A 236 -5.16 -14.25 -5.33
C SER A 236 -6.00 -14.92 -6.40
N GLN A 237 -7.14 -15.50 -5.99
CA GLN A 237 -8.13 -16.11 -6.85
C GLN A 237 -9.33 -15.18 -6.98
N TYR A 238 -9.73 -14.90 -8.23
CA TYR A 238 -10.96 -14.19 -8.53
C TYR A 238 -12.12 -15.21 -8.65
N LEU A 239 -13.20 -15.02 -7.89
CA LEU A 239 -14.31 -15.95 -7.80
C LEU A 239 -15.53 -15.55 -8.63
N GLY A 240 -15.43 -14.42 -9.31
CA GLY A 240 -16.52 -13.94 -10.15
C GLY A 240 -17.25 -12.72 -9.59
N LYS A 241 -18.29 -12.32 -10.31
CA LYS A 241 -19.21 -11.26 -9.92
C LYS A 241 -20.45 -11.84 -9.25
N ILE A 242 -20.89 -11.16 -8.21
CA ILE A 242 -22.13 -11.48 -7.48
C ILE A 242 -23.05 -10.26 -7.60
N THR A 243 -24.29 -10.46 -8.00
CA THR A 243 -25.30 -9.40 -7.98
C THR A 243 -26.00 -9.37 -6.62
N LEU A 244 -26.02 -8.20 -5.98
CA LEU A 244 -26.65 -8.00 -4.67
C LEU A 244 -28.18 -7.96 -4.75
#